data_61426906587967db1bb9df6c9b83eecf
#
_entry.id   61426906587967db1bb9df6c9b83eecf
#
_cell.length_a   1.000
_cell.length_b   1.000
_cell.length_c   1.000
_cell.angle_alpha   90.00
_cell.angle_beta   90.00
_cell.angle_gamma   90.00
#
_symmetry.space_group_name_H-M   'P 1'
#
loop_
_entity.id
_entity.type
_entity.pdbx_description
1 polymer ?
#
loop_
_entity_poly.entity_id
_entity_poly.type
_entity_poly.pdbx_seq_one_letter_code
_entity_poly.pdbx_strand_id
1 'polypeptide(L)'
;MKLGIINGWDEASFKYVAELGLHAVEFCCNFYVDSMEVAGHTDEIKALSEKYDVAVGSIGRWGETRVDENGEAIPAALQHDKNLIDAASALGCPVYNVGCNWTEGKTYKENCEIAIRYFGQLIEYAKGKNVKIAVYNCDWGNFVHGEKA
;
A
#
# COMPACT_ATOMS: atom_id res chain seq x y z
N MET A 1 -19.37 4.07 9.09
CA MET A 1 -17.96 3.58 9.17
C MET A 1 -18.00 2.09 8.93
N LYS A 2 -17.19 1.56 8.00
CA LYS A 2 -17.06 0.12 7.81
C LYS A 2 -15.91 -0.38 8.68
N LEU A 3 -16.11 -1.50 9.37
CA LEU A 3 -15.05 -2.20 10.08
C LEU A 3 -14.43 -3.24 9.15
N GLY A 4 -13.13 -3.43 9.23
CA GLY A 4 -12.40 -4.38 8.42
C GLY A 4 -11.20 -4.97 9.15
N ILE A 5 -10.60 -5.96 8.54
CA ILE A 5 -9.37 -6.61 9.02
C ILE A 5 -8.36 -6.78 7.87
N ILE A 6 -7.11 -7.02 8.22
CA ILE A 6 -6.10 -7.48 7.27
C ILE A 6 -6.34 -8.97 6.98
N ASN A 7 -6.44 -9.34 5.71
CA ASN A 7 -6.58 -10.72 5.27
C ASN A 7 -6.10 -10.91 3.82
N GLY A 8 -6.19 -12.15 3.32
CA GLY A 8 -5.89 -12.51 1.95
C GLY A 8 -6.95 -12.04 0.95
N TRP A 9 -6.68 -12.27 -0.33
CA TRP A 9 -7.58 -11.92 -1.43
C TRP A 9 -8.39 -13.10 -1.98
N ASP A 10 -8.12 -14.32 -1.53
CA ASP A 10 -8.81 -15.52 -1.97
C ASP A 10 -10.26 -15.62 -1.43
N GLU A 11 -11.02 -16.54 -1.99
CA GLU A 11 -12.43 -16.73 -1.62
C GLU A 11 -12.62 -17.08 -0.14
N ALA A 12 -11.73 -17.89 0.43
CA ALA A 12 -11.81 -18.28 1.85
C ALA A 12 -11.63 -17.05 2.76
N SER A 13 -10.74 -16.13 2.38
CA SER A 13 -10.49 -14.88 3.08
C SER A 13 -11.70 -13.95 3.06
N PHE A 14 -12.32 -13.73 1.90
CA PHE A 14 -13.53 -12.91 1.78
C PHE A 14 -14.71 -13.50 2.56
N LYS A 15 -14.91 -14.81 2.44
CA LYS A 15 -15.93 -15.54 3.20
C LYS A 15 -15.74 -15.37 4.70
N TYR A 16 -14.50 -15.55 5.20
CA TYR A 16 -14.18 -15.38 6.61
C TYR A 16 -14.48 -13.97 7.12
N VAL A 17 -14.10 -12.93 6.37
CA VAL A 17 -14.41 -11.54 6.72
C VAL A 17 -15.92 -11.30 6.82
N ALA A 18 -16.71 -11.84 5.87
CA ALA A 18 -18.16 -11.75 5.87
C ALA A 18 -18.78 -12.50 7.05
N GLU A 19 -18.30 -13.70 7.37
CA GLU A 19 -18.78 -14.51 8.52
C GLU A 19 -18.53 -13.82 9.87
N LEU A 20 -17.49 -12.97 9.97
CA LEU A 20 -17.26 -12.12 11.13
C LEU A 20 -18.20 -10.91 11.21
N GLY A 21 -19.06 -10.69 10.21
CA GLY A 21 -19.91 -9.49 10.11
C GLY A 21 -19.14 -8.23 9.77
N LEU A 22 -17.95 -8.37 9.16
CA LEU A 22 -17.12 -7.26 8.73
C LEU A 22 -17.38 -6.94 7.25
N HIS A 23 -17.12 -5.69 6.85
CA HIS A 23 -17.47 -5.18 5.52
C HIS A 23 -16.28 -4.59 4.75
N ALA A 24 -15.06 -4.80 5.25
CA ALA A 24 -13.86 -4.37 4.57
C ALA A 24 -12.67 -5.29 4.85
N VAL A 25 -11.80 -5.40 3.86
CA VAL A 25 -10.50 -6.07 3.96
C VAL A 25 -9.38 -5.11 3.58
N GLU A 26 -8.25 -5.20 4.25
CA GLU A 26 -6.99 -4.59 3.83
C GLU A 26 -6.04 -5.66 3.31
N PHE A 27 -5.43 -5.42 2.17
CA PHE A 27 -4.34 -6.25 1.66
C PHE A 27 -3.00 -5.69 2.14
N CYS A 28 -2.35 -6.47 3.01
CA CYS A 28 -0.99 -6.17 3.50
C CYS A 28 0.01 -6.92 2.62
N CYS A 29 0.38 -6.30 1.49
CA CYS A 29 1.26 -6.90 0.50
C CYS A 29 2.68 -7.09 1.03
N ASN A 30 3.34 -8.17 0.60
CA ASN A 30 4.63 -8.69 1.02
C ASN A 30 4.67 -9.32 2.43
N PHE A 31 3.58 -9.28 3.21
CA PHE A 31 3.49 -10.00 4.49
C PHE A 31 2.43 -11.09 4.45
N TYR A 32 1.22 -10.77 3.97
CA TYR A 32 0.09 -11.71 3.93
C TYR A 32 -0.37 -12.01 2.51
N VAL A 33 -0.02 -11.15 1.56
CA VAL A 33 -0.47 -11.25 0.15
C VAL A 33 0.69 -10.91 -0.76
N ASP A 34 0.85 -11.64 -1.85
CA ASP A 34 1.77 -11.25 -2.91
C ASP A 34 1.19 -10.04 -3.67
N SER A 35 2.00 -8.99 -3.80
CA SER A 35 1.57 -7.76 -4.47
C SER A 35 1.32 -7.94 -5.97
N MET A 36 2.05 -8.85 -6.61
CA MET A 36 1.86 -9.17 -8.04
C MET A 36 0.60 -9.96 -8.27
N GLU A 37 0.21 -10.84 -7.32
CA GLU A 37 -1.07 -11.53 -7.36
C GLU A 37 -2.24 -10.55 -7.27
N VAL A 38 -2.20 -9.59 -6.34
CA VAL A 38 -3.24 -8.56 -6.24
C VAL A 38 -3.37 -7.78 -7.55
N ALA A 39 -2.25 -7.35 -8.12
CA ALA A 39 -2.25 -6.60 -9.39
C ALA A 39 -2.73 -7.44 -10.58
N GLY A 40 -2.48 -8.75 -10.57
CA GLY A 40 -2.86 -9.67 -11.64
C GLY A 40 -4.28 -10.22 -11.58
N HIS A 41 -4.96 -10.15 -10.42
CA HIS A 41 -6.26 -10.80 -10.17
C HIS A 41 -7.37 -9.81 -9.80
N THR A 42 -7.28 -8.56 -10.25
CA THR A 42 -8.25 -7.50 -9.88
C THR A 42 -9.70 -7.85 -10.23
N ASP A 43 -9.96 -8.50 -11.37
CA ASP A 43 -11.31 -8.90 -11.77
C ASP A 43 -11.88 -9.98 -10.85
N GLU A 44 -11.07 -10.97 -10.47
CA GLU A 44 -11.45 -12.03 -9.53
C GLU A 44 -11.72 -11.46 -8.13
N ILE A 45 -10.82 -10.61 -7.64
CA ILE A 45 -10.97 -9.92 -6.34
C ILE A 45 -12.24 -9.08 -6.32
N LYS A 46 -12.54 -8.37 -7.42
CA LYS A 46 -13.76 -7.59 -7.55
C LYS A 46 -15.02 -8.46 -7.48
N ALA A 47 -15.03 -9.59 -8.18
CA ALA A 47 -16.12 -10.54 -8.13
C ALA A 47 -16.35 -11.11 -6.71
N LEU A 48 -15.26 -11.41 -5.97
CA LEU A 48 -15.33 -11.85 -4.57
C LEU A 48 -15.85 -10.74 -3.64
N SER A 49 -15.38 -9.50 -3.84
CA SER A 49 -15.86 -8.33 -3.10
C SER A 49 -17.38 -8.15 -3.27
N GLU A 50 -17.89 -8.25 -4.49
CA GLU A 50 -19.31 -8.17 -4.78
C GLU A 50 -20.10 -9.35 -4.20
N LYS A 51 -19.57 -10.58 -4.33
CA LYS A 51 -20.22 -11.82 -3.83
C LYS A 51 -20.43 -11.81 -2.32
N TYR A 52 -19.47 -11.30 -1.57
CA TYR A 52 -19.47 -11.36 -0.10
C TYR A 52 -19.84 -10.02 0.56
N ASP A 53 -20.13 -8.97 -0.18
CA ASP A 53 -20.36 -7.59 0.31
C ASP A 53 -19.21 -7.10 1.22
N VAL A 54 -17.97 -7.42 0.83
CA VAL A 54 -16.75 -7.03 1.53
C VAL A 54 -15.89 -6.16 0.61
N ALA A 55 -15.80 -4.87 0.91
CA ALA A 55 -15.01 -3.95 0.11
C ALA A 55 -13.50 -4.09 0.37
N VAL A 56 -12.68 -3.85 -0.64
CA VAL A 56 -11.24 -3.61 -0.41
C VAL A 56 -11.07 -2.17 0.11
N GLY A 57 -10.78 -2.04 1.40
CA GLY A 57 -10.72 -0.74 2.09
C GLY A 57 -9.40 -0.02 1.93
N SER A 58 -8.31 -0.78 1.88
CA SER A 58 -6.95 -0.28 1.64
C SER A 58 -6.06 -1.38 1.08
N ILE A 59 -5.04 -0.96 0.36
CA ILE A 59 -3.92 -1.81 -0.07
C ILE A 59 -2.66 -1.15 0.45
N GLY A 60 -1.78 -1.92 1.06
CA GLY A 60 -0.48 -1.43 1.50
C GLY A 60 0.63 -2.39 1.11
N ARG A 61 1.84 -1.87 0.89
CA ARG A 61 3.02 -2.66 0.61
C ARG A 61 4.16 -2.28 1.56
N TRP A 62 4.67 -3.28 2.26
CA TRP A 62 5.68 -3.15 3.29
C TRP A 62 6.97 -3.88 2.92
N GLY A 63 8.04 -3.65 3.69
CA GLY A 63 9.30 -4.40 3.60
C GLY A 63 10.09 -4.16 2.31
N GLU A 64 9.84 -3.10 1.58
CA GLU A 64 10.53 -2.79 0.33
C GLU A 64 11.41 -1.55 0.45
N THR A 65 12.62 -1.64 -0.11
CA THR A 65 13.49 -0.48 -0.30
C THR A 65 13.05 0.29 -1.54
N ARG A 66 12.63 1.53 -1.34
CA ARG A 66 12.05 2.40 -2.38
C ARG A 66 13.01 3.42 -2.95
N VAL A 67 13.96 3.82 -2.12
CA VAL A 67 15.02 4.75 -2.52
C VAL A 67 16.37 4.13 -2.25
N ASP A 68 17.33 4.42 -3.08
CA ASP A 68 18.70 3.94 -2.97
C ASP A 68 19.51 4.71 -1.91
N GLU A 69 20.78 4.42 -1.79
CA GLU A 69 21.72 5.06 -0.87
C GLU A 69 21.93 6.56 -1.13
N ASN A 70 21.61 7.03 -2.34
CA ASN A 70 21.67 8.44 -2.70
C ASN A 70 20.34 9.17 -2.44
N GLY A 71 19.28 8.43 -2.12
CA GLY A 71 17.92 8.94 -1.96
C GLY A 71 17.16 9.10 -3.28
N GLU A 72 17.61 8.42 -4.33
CA GLU A 72 16.92 8.39 -5.61
C GLU A 72 15.93 7.22 -5.68
N ALA A 73 14.80 7.44 -6.33
CA ALA A 73 13.77 6.41 -6.45
C ALA A 73 14.28 5.20 -7.24
N ILE A 74 14.14 4.00 -6.68
CA ILE A 74 14.44 2.74 -7.37
C ILE A 74 13.32 2.50 -8.39
N PRO A 75 13.63 2.47 -9.71
CA PRO A 75 12.60 2.42 -10.75
C PRO A 75 11.65 1.22 -10.64
N ALA A 76 12.19 0.05 -10.27
CA ALA A 76 11.39 -1.17 -10.11
C ALA A 76 10.40 -1.04 -8.93
N ALA A 77 10.85 -0.49 -7.80
CA ALA A 77 10.00 -0.28 -6.63
C ALA A 77 8.90 0.76 -6.92
N LEU A 78 9.26 1.84 -7.60
CA LEU A 78 8.31 2.87 -8.02
C LEU A 78 7.24 2.32 -8.99
N GLN A 79 7.66 1.49 -9.96
CA GLN A 79 6.73 0.86 -10.89
C GLN A 79 5.80 -0.12 -10.17
N HIS A 80 6.31 -0.85 -9.19
CA HIS A 80 5.53 -1.76 -8.39
C HIS A 80 4.44 -1.04 -7.58
N ASP A 81 4.81 0.07 -6.93
CA ASP A 81 3.82 0.91 -6.22
C ASP A 81 2.76 1.47 -7.19
N LYS A 82 3.15 1.87 -8.40
CA LYS A 82 2.21 2.31 -9.45
C LYS A 82 1.23 1.21 -9.87
N ASN A 83 1.71 -0.02 -10.03
CA ASN A 83 0.86 -1.17 -10.36
C ASN A 83 -0.20 -1.43 -9.27
N LEU A 84 0.17 -1.27 -8.00
CA LEU A 84 -0.77 -1.40 -6.89
C LEU A 84 -1.75 -0.22 -6.78
N ILE A 85 -1.35 0.98 -7.19
CA ILE A 85 -2.28 2.11 -7.31
C ILE A 85 -3.30 1.84 -8.43
N ASP A 86 -2.88 1.24 -9.54
CA ASP A 86 -3.79 0.82 -10.62
C ASP A 86 -4.75 -0.27 -10.15
N ALA A 87 -4.25 -1.27 -9.43
CA ALA A 87 -5.08 -2.30 -8.82
C ALA A 87 -6.10 -1.69 -7.82
N ALA A 88 -5.67 -0.78 -6.96
CA ALA A 88 -6.56 -0.07 -6.04
C ALA A 88 -7.66 0.68 -6.80
N SER A 89 -7.32 1.38 -7.87
CA SER A 89 -8.29 2.08 -8.72
C SER A 89 -9.30 1.11 -9.36
N ALA A 90 -8.83 -0.01 -9.92
CA ALA A 90 -9.67 -1.03 -10.54
C ALA A 90 -10.65 -1.69 -9.54
N LEU A 91 -10.20 -1.88 -8.30
CA LEU A 91 -10.98 -2.45 -7.20
C LEU A 91 -11.91 -1.45 -6.50
N GLY A 92 -11.87 -0.17 -6.86
CA GLY A 92 -12.59 0.88 -6.13
C GLY A 92 -12.04 1.09 -4.71
N CYS A 93 -10.82 0.65 -4.44
CA CYS A 93 -10.12 0.82 -3.17
C CYS A 93 -9.65 2.27 -3.02
N PRO A 94 -10.07 3.01 -1.98
CA PRO A 94 -9.81 4.44 -1.91
C PRO A 94 -8.42 4.82 -1.40
N VAL A 95 -7.65 3.87 -0.87
CA VAL A 95 -6.40 4.16 -0.15
C VAL A 95 -5.29 3.19 -0.53
N TYR A 96 -4.14 3.74 -0.89
CA TYR A 96 -2.89 3.01 -1.00
C TYR A 96 -1.93 3.47 0.10
N ASN A 97 -1.55 2.55 0.99
CA ASN A 97 -0.63 2.79 2.10
C ASN A 97 0.80 2.52 1.65
N VAL A 98 1.69 3.48 1.86
CA VAL A 98 3.09 3.37 1.45
C VAL A 98 4.03 4.08 2.42
N GLY A 99 5.15 3.43 2.75
CA GLY A 99 6.27 4.04 3.48
C GLY A 99 7.41 4.42 2.55
N CYS A 100 8.40 5.12 3.08
CA CYS A 100 9.70 5.32 2.44
C CYS A 100 10.78 4.87 3.42
N ASN A 101 11.80 4.16 2.94
CA ASN A 101 12.91 3.73 3.77
C ASN A 101 13.80 4.92 4.17
N TRP A 102 14.43 4.79 5.32
CA TRP A 102 15.47 5.70 5.77
C TRP A 102 16.74 5.51 4.93
N THR A 103 17.37 6.61 4.56
CA THR A 103 18.66 6.61 3.86
C THR A 103 19.75 6.92 4.89
N GLU A 104 20.63 5.97 5.16
CA GLU A 104 21.71 6.13 6.13
C GLU A 104 22.69 7.22 5.70
N GLY A 105 23.30 7.90 6.68
CA GLY A 105 24.23 8.99 6.43
C GLY A 105 23.58 10.33 6.04
N LYS A 106 22.25 10.36 5.86
CA LYS A 106 21.47 11.57 5.63
C LYS A 106 20.86 12.08 6.93
N THR A 107 20.74 13.40 7.04
CA THR A 107 20.01 14.02 8.15
C THR A 107 18.50 13.72 8.07
N TYR A 108 17.77 13.95 9.16
CA TYR A 108 16.32 13.84 9.19
C TYR A 108 15.65 14.71 8.10
N LYS A 109 16.12 15.95 7.96
CA LYS A 109 15.59 16.88 6.96
C LYS A 109 15.79 16.35 5.53
N GLU A 110 16.98 15.88 5.20
CA GLU A 110 17.29 15.31 3.89
C GLU A 110 16.42 14.06 3.62
N ASN A 111 16.23 13.19 4.62
CA ASN A 111 15.33 12.05 4.51
C ASN A 111 13.88 12.47 4.28
N CYS A 112 13.40 13.53 4.94
CA CYS A 112 12.07 14.09 4.66
C CYS A 112 11.96 14.60 3.22
N GLU A 113 12.96 15.30 2.70
CA GLU A 113 12.99 15.78 1.33
C GLU A 113 13.01 14.64 0.30
N ILE A 114 13.74 13.55 0.59
CA ILE A 114 13.74 12.32 -0.21
C ILE A 114 12.33 11.70 -0.24
N ALA A 115 11.71 11.52 0.91
CA ALA A 115 10.37 10.95 1.01
C ALA A 115 9.32 11.81 0.31
N ILE A 116 9.38 13.14 0.44
CA ILE A 116 8.50 14.08 -0.26
C ILE A 116 8.61 13.92 -1.78
N ARG A 117 9.83 13.76 -2.31
CA ARG A 117 10.03 13.53 -3.75
C ARG A 117 9.45 12.19 -4.18
N TYR A 118 9.65 11.13 -3.39
CA TYR A 118 9.11 9.81 -3.70
C TYR A 118 7.58 9.81 -3.70
N PHE A 119 6.97 10.26 -2.61
CA PHE A 119 5.51 10.33 -2.50
C PHE A 119 4.88 11.28 -3.52
N GLY A 120 5.58 12.36 -3.86
CA GLY A 120 5.14 13.28 -4.91
C GLY A 120 4.92 12.59 -6.25
N GLN A 121 5.80 11.64 -6.64
CA GLN A 121 5.65 10.86 -7.86
C GLN A 121 4.42 9.93 -7.80
N LEU A 122 4.12 9.33 -6.65
CA LEU A 122 2.95 8.47 -6.47
C LEU A 122 1.65 9.28 -6.45
N ILE A 123 1.66 10.44 -5.77
CA ILE A 123 0.50 11.35 -5.71
C ILE A 123 0.16 11.84 -7.12
N GLU A 124 1.17 12.24 -7.90
CA GLU A 124 0.97 12.66 -9.29
C GLU A 124 0.40 11.54 -10.14
N TYR A 125 0.93 10.32 -9.99
CA TYR A 125 0.44 9.14 -10.70
C TYR A 125 -1.00 8.75 -10.32
N ALA A 126 -1.37 8.95 -9.06
CA ALA A 126 -2.71 8.63 -8.54
C ALA A 126 -3.78 9.66 -8.94
N LYS A 127 -3.40 10.81 -9.53
CA LYS A 127 -4.36 11.81 -9.99
C LYS A 127 -5.36 11.22 -10.98
N GLY A 128 -6.64 11.45 -10.74
CA GLY A 128 -7.73 10.95 -11.56
C GLY A 128 -8.10 9.49 -11.36
N LYS A 129 -7.40 8.76 -10.47
CA LYS A 129 -7.64 7.34 -10.19
C LYS A 129 -8.54 7.10 -8.96
N ASN A 130 -8.96 8.16 -8.26
CA ASN A 130 -9.73 8.09 -7.01
C ASN A 130 -9.02 7.33 -5.86
N VAL A 131 -7.70 7.24 -5.89
CA VAL A 131 -6.86 6.61 -4.89
C VAL A 131 -6.09 7.67 -4.13
N LYS A 132 -6.16 7.65 -2.80
CA LYS A 132 -5.38 8.51 -1.91
C LYS A 132 -4.12 7.78 -1.48
N ILE A 133 -3.00 8.48 -1.52
CA ILE A 133 -1.75 7.98 -0.97
C ILE A 133 -1.73 8.28 0.53
N ALA A 134 -1.68 7.24 1.35
CA ALA A 134 -1.51 7.35 2.79
C ALA A 134 -0.06 7.03 3.16
N VAL A 135 0.58 7.98 3.85
CA VAL A 135 1.96 7.80 4.30
C VAL A 135 1.98 7.01 5.59
N TYR A 136 2.65 5.87 5.55
CA TYR A 136 2.83 4.99 6.69
C TYR A 136 4.17 5.26 7.38
N ASN A 137 4.13 5.41 8.68
CA ASN A 137 5.30 5.53 9.55
C ASN A 137 5.29 4.43 10.62
N CYS A 138 6.45 3.86 10.87
CA CYS A 138 6.68 2.94 11.98
C CYS A 138 8.13 3.05 12.47
N ASP A 139 8.41 2.45 13.63
CA ASP A 139 9.73 2.46 14.23
C ASP A 139 10.72 1.42 13.65
N TRP A 140 10.41 0.77 12.53
CA TRP A 140 11.19 -0.35 11.95
C TRP A 140 11.92 0.02 10.65
N GLY A 141 12.40 1.21 10.54
CA GLY A 141 13.16 1.62 9.38
C GLY A 141 12.61 2.80 8.60
N ASN A 142 11.53 3.40 9.11
CA ASN A 142 10.99 4.66 8.60
C ASN A 142 11.42 5.83 9.50
N PHE A 143 10.70 6.95 9.45
CA PHE A 143 11.08 8.24 10.01
C PHE A 143 10.85 8.40 11.53
N VAL A 144 10.43 7.39 12.27
CA VAL A 144 9.88 7.58 13.62
C VAL A 144 10.89 7.32 14.75
N HIS A 145 12.08 6.82 14.46
CA HIS A 145 13.05 6.57 15.51
C HIS A 145 13.57 7.88 16.10
N GLY A 146 13.34 8.08 17.40
CA GLY A 146 13.88 9.24 18.13
C GLY A 146 15.41 9.36 18.05
N GLU A 147 16.11 8.26 17.84
CA GLU A 147 17.56 8.23 17.61
C GLU A 147 17.96 8.69 16.20
N LYS A 148 17.01 8.69 15.27
CA LYS A 148 17.19 9.13 13.87
C LYS A 148 16.63 10.52 13.62
N ALA A 149 15.96 11.09 14.61
CA ALA A 149 15.31 12.40 14.49
C ALA A 149 16.27 13.56 14.74
#